data_cd94bccd2efb396a97eb564af0fd1521
#
_entry.id   cd94bccd2efb396a97eb564af0fd1521
#
_cell.length_a   1.000
_cell.length_b   1.000
_cell.length_c   1.000
_cell.angle_alpha   90.00
_cell.angle_beta   90.00
_cell.angle_gamma   90.00
#
_symmetry.space_group_name_H-M   'P 1'
#
loop_
_entity.id
_entity.type
_entity.pdbx_description
1 polymer ?
#
loop_
_entity_poly.entity_id
_entity_poly.type
_entity_poly.pdbx_seq_one_letter_code
_entity_poly.pdbx_strand_id
1 'polypeptide(L)'
;MKSEVLSNTIDQFDKILAKSKSLFLAKSRDYGPSWRVLRPSSLTDQLYIKAARIRSLEQKKNQKVEDDITGEYLALINYSLMAIIQEEYGFTEDHLDVSMDKLQHSYEQLVTDTRTLLEAKNHDYGEAWRMMRVSSYTDLILVKLLRIKQMEANEQENLVSEGPKS
;
A
#
# COMPACT_ATOMS: atom_id res chain seq x y z
N MET A 1 2.86 31.50 2.95
CA MET A 1 3.88 30.51 2.48
C MET A 1 3.72 29.14 3.10
N LYS A 2 3.80 28.93 4.39
CA LYS A 2 3.59 27.57 4.97
C LYS A 2 2.20 26.99 4.69
N SER A 3 1.15 27.79 4.66
CA SER A 3 -0.23 27.34 4.42
C SER A 3 -0.48 26.94 2.96
N GLU A 4 0.12 27.64 1.99
CA GLU A 4 -0.02 27.30 0.55
C GLU A 4 0.71 26.02 0.18
N VAL A 5 1.86 25.76 0.80
CA VAL A 5 2.67 24.56 0.57
C VAL A 5 1.97 23.33 1.15
N LEU A 6 1.36 23.45 2.33
CA LEU A 6 0.55 22.38 2.94
C LEU A 6 -0.68 22.05 2.07
N SER A 7 -1.36 23.07 1.53
CA SER A 7 -2.49 22.89 0.61
C SER A 7 -2.08 22.09 -0.61
N ASN A 8 -0.91 22.37 -1.21
CA ASN A 8 -0.44 21.68 -2.40
C ASN A 8 -0.16 20.19 -2.16
N THR A 9 0.44 19.81 -1.03
CA THR A 9 0.70 18.40 -0.69
C THR A 9 -0.60 17.63 -0.51
N ILE A 10 -1.55 18.20 0.20
CA ILE A 10 -2.85 17.56 0.43
C ILE A 10 -3.64 17.44 -0.87
N ASP A 11 -3.66 18.46 -1.71
CA ASP A 11 -4.29 18.40 -3.03
C ASP A 11 -3.67 17.31 -3.93
N GLN A 12 -2.35 17.15 -3.89
CA GLN A 12 -1.64 16.09 -4.61
C GLN A 12 -2.00 14.71 -4.06
N PHE A 13 -2.02 14.56 -2.74
CA PHE A 13 -2.45 13.33 -2.09
C PHE A 13 -3.88 12.95 -2.51
N ASP A 14 -4.83 13.88 -2.38
CA ASP A 14 -6.23 13.64 -2.69
C ASP A 14 -6.42 13.22 -4.17
N LYS A 15 -5.70 13.83 -5.10
CA LYS A 15 -5.73 13.45 -6.52
C LYS A 15 -5.20 12.05 -6.78
N ILE A 16 -4.10 11.67 -6.13
CA ILE A 16 -3.50 10.33 -6.26
C ILE A 16 -4.43 9.27 -5.67
N LEU A 17 -4.95 9.51 -4.49
CA LEU A 17 -5.85 8.56 -3.83
C LEU A 17 -7.21 8.43 -4.55
N ALA A 18 -7.71 9.49 -5.20
CA ALA A 18 -8.87 9.40 -6.07
C ALA A 18 -8.64 8.46 -7.27
N LYS A 19 -7.46 8.54 -7.91
CA LYS A 19 -7.07 7.60 -8.99
C LYS A 19 -6.94 6.16 -8.47
N SER A 20 -6.28 5.95 -7.34
CA SER A 20 -6.14 4.65 -6.69
C SER A 20 -7.49 4.03 -6.37
N LYS A 21 -8.40 4.80 -5.79
CA LYS A 21 -9.76 4.36 -5.47
C LYS A 21 -10.56 3.99 -6.72
N SER A 22 -10.51 4.79 -7.78
CA SER A 22 -11.17 4.48 -9.05
C SER A 22 -10.68 3.15 -9.62
N LEU A 23 -9.38 2.89 -9.58
CA LEU A 23 -8.80 1.62 -10.05
C LEU A 23 -9.22 0.45 -9.14
N PHE A 24 -9.21 0.62 -7.83
CA PHE A 24 -9.66 -0.38 -6.86
C PHE A 24 -11.13 -0.78 -7.11
N LEU A 25 -12.01 0.20 -7.26
CA LEU A 25 -13.44 -0.04 -7.50
C LEU A 25 -13.70 -0.66 -8.88
N ALA A 26 -12.98 -0.24 -9.92
CA ALA A 26 -13.12 -0.81 -11.26
C ALA A 26 -12.77 -2.32 -11.27
N LYS A 27 -11.63 -2.68 -10.70
CA LYS A 27 -11.20 -4.09 -10.57
C LYS A 27 -12.16 -4.91 -9.71
N SER A 28 -12.68 -4.33 -8.65
CA SER A 28 -13.65 -5.00 -7.76
C SER A 28 -15.00 -5.25 -8.44
N ARG A 29 -15.41 -4.39 -9.38
CA ARG A 29 -16.62 -4.62 -10.19
C ARG A 29 -16.47 -5.79 -11.16
N ASP A 30 -15.28 -5.92 -11.75
CA ASP A 30 -15.04 -6.94 -12.77
C ASP A 30 -14.89 -8.35 -12.16
N TYR A 31 -14.18 -8.45 -11.05
CA TYR A 31 -13.76 -9.73 -10.46
C TYR A 31 -14.24 -9.94 -9.01
N GLY A 32 -14.99 -8.99 -8.44
CA GLY A 32 -15.26 -8.98 -7.01
C GLY A 32 -13.99 -8.72 -6.19
N PRO A 33 -14.06 -8.79 -4.87
CA PRO A 33 -12.90 -8.61 -3.98
C PRO A 33 -12.05 -9.89 -3.88
N SER A 34 -11.62 -10.45 -5.02
CA SER A 34 -10.89 -11.71 -5.09
C SER A 34 -9.60 -11.75 -4.27
N TRP A 35 -9.00 -10.59 -4.01
CA TRP A 35 -7.83 -10.43 -3.14
C TRP A 35 -8.08 -10.87 -1.68
N ARG A 36 -9.33 -11.00 -1.27
CA ARG A 36 -9.71 -11.49 0.06
C ARG A 36 -9.23 -12.91 0.35
N VAL A 37 -8.99 -13.72 -0.67
CA VAL A 37 -8.41 -15.07 -0.50
C VAL A 37 -6.90 -15.07 -0.34
N LEU A 38 -6.24 -13.93 -0.48
CA LEU A 38 -4.79 -13.83 -0.30
C LEU A 38 -4.45 -13.84 1.19
N ARG A 39 -3.51 -14.70 1.57
CA ARG A 39 -2.91 -14.67 2.90
C ARG A 39 -2.14 -13.36 3.09
N PRO A 40 -1.97 -12.87 4.34
CA PRO A 40 -1.15 -11.68 4.60
C PRO A 40 0.23 -11.74 3.97
N SER A 41 0.93 -12.88 4.04
CA SER A 41 2.23 -13.08 3.42
C SER A 41 2.21 -12.95 1.89
N SER A 42 1.12 -13.38 1.25
CA SER A 42 0.95 -13.23 -0.20
C SER A 42 0.78 -11.77 -0.62
N LEU A 43 0.08 -10.98 0.18
CA LEU A 43 -0.03 -9.53 -0.04
C LEU A 43 1.31 -8.83 0.16
N THR A 44 2.08 -9.22 1.17
CA THR A 44 3.46 -8.73 1.39
C THR A 44 4.35 -9.06 0.19
N ASP A 45 4.26 -10.26 -0.36
CA ASP A 45 5.00 -10.65 -1.56
C ASP A 45 4.60 -9.83 -2.80
N GLN A 46 3.31 -9.55 -2.98
CA GLN A 46 2.84 -8.67 -4.05
C GLN A 46 3.40 -7.25 -3.93
N LEU A 47 3.41 -6.69 -2.73
CA LEU A 47 4.01 -5.39 -2.45
C LEU A 47 5.51 -5.40 -2.75
N TYR A 48 6.22 -6.44 -2.31
CA TYR A 48 7.66 -6.57 -2.55
C TYR A 48 8.00 -6.65 -4.03
N ILE A 49 7.28 -7.47 -4.80
CA ILE A 49 7.48 -7.60 -6.26
C ILE A 49 7.26 -6.27 -6.97
N LYS A 50 6.23 -5.52 -6.59
CA LYS A 50 5.93 -4.22 -7.19
C LYS A 50 7.00 -3.17 -6.88
N ALA A 51 7.47 -3.11 -5.64
CA ALA A 51 8.55 -2.22 -5.25
C ALA A 51 9.88 -2.59 -5.94
N ALA A 52 10.19 -3.87 -6.04
CA ALA A 52 11.36 -4.36 -6.77
C ALA A 52 11.29 -4.04 -8.27
N ARG A 53 10.09 -4.13 -8.87
CA ARG A 53 9.87 -3.74 -10.26
C ARG A 53 10.10 -2.25 -10.47
N ILE A 54 9.61 -1.39 -9.58
CA ILE A 54 9.89 0.06 -9.63
C ILE A 54 11.40 0.31 -9.64
N ARG A 55 12.14 -0.31 -8.72
CA ARG A 55 13.62 -0.20 -8.68
C ARG A 55 14.25 -0.64 -10.01
N SER A 56 13.82 -1.75 -10.58
CA SER A 56 14.31 -2.23 -11.87
C SER A 56 14.03 -1.24 -13.00
N LEU A 57 12.85 -0.62 -13.01
CA LEU A 57 12.47 0.37 -14.01
C LEU A 57 13.28 1.66 -13.87
N GLU A 58 13.52 2.13 -12.64
CA GLU A 58 14.35 3.30 -12.34
C GLU A 58 15.81 3.14 -12.82
N GLN A 59 16.32 1.90 -12.85
CA GLN A 59 17.69 1.59 -13.30
C GLN A 59 17.83 1.50 -14.82
N LYS A 60 16.75 1.37 -15.57
CA LYS A 60 16.79 1.28 -17.05
C LYS A 60 16.93 2.65 -17.69
N LYS A 61 18.03 2.86 -18.44
CA LYS A 61 18.36 4.14 -19.08
C LYS A 61 17.47 4.55 -20.26
N ASN A 62 16.71 3.61 -20.85
CA ASN A 62 15.84 3.85 -22.01
C ASN A 62 14.39 3.57 -21.63
N GLN A 63 13.77 4.50 -20.91
CA GLN A 63 12.38 4.33 -20.46
C GLN A 63 11.39 4.89 -21.47
N LYS A 64 10.66 3.99 -22.13
CA LYS A 64 9.32 4.26 -22.68
C LYS A 64 8.24 4.17 -21.57
N VAL A 65 8.57 4.43 -20.27
CA VAL A 65 7.92 3.72 -19.16
C VAL A 65 7.49 4.64 -18.01
N GLU A 66 7.26 5.92 -18.26
CA GLU A 66 6.72 6.80 -17.22
C GLU A 66 5.33 6.33 -16.77
N ASP A 67 4.51 5.85 -17.69
CA ASP A 67 3.18 5.29 -17.40
C ASP A 67 3.24 3.99 -16.58
N ASP A 68 4.20 3.11 -16.82
CA ASP A 68 4.35 1.85 -16.08
C ASP A 68 4.77 2.08 -14.62
N ILE A 69 5.66 3.03 -14.33
CA ILE A 69 6.07 3.35 -12.97
C ILE A 69 4.88 3.91 -12.17
N THR A 70 4.11 4.81 -12.74
CA THR A 70 2.91 5.36 -12.11
C THR A 70 1.91 4.25 -11.76
N GLY A 71 1.68 3.31 -12.68
CA GLY A 71 0.82 2.15 -12.46
C GLY A 71 1.30 1.26 -11.30
N GLU A 72 2.61 1.04 -11.19
CA GLU A 72 3.19 0.27 -10.08
C GLU A 72 3.05 0.99 -8.73
N TYR A 73 3.20 2.32 -8.68
CA TYR A 73 2.94 3.09 -7.45
C TYR A 73 1.47 3.04 -7.02
N LEU A 74 0.53 3.17 -7.97
CA LEU A 74 -0.90 3.02 -7.67
C LEU A 74 -1.22 1.61 -7.17
N ALA A 75 -0.57 0.60 -7.73
CA ALA A 75 -0.70 -0.77 -7.25
C ALA A 75 -0.14 -0.95 -5.83
N LEU A 76 1.02 -0.34 -5.50
CA LEU A 76 1.55 -0.33 -4.13
C LEU A 76 0.56 0.27 -3.14
N ILE A 77 -0.06 1.40 -3.47
CA ILE A 77 -1.07 2.04 -2.63
C ILE A 77 -2.23 1.07 -2.39
N ASN A 78 -2.82 0.53 -3.45
CA ASN A 78 -3.98 -0.36 -3.33
C ASN A 78 -3.66 -1.65 -2.59
N TYR A 79 -2.54 -2.31 -2.86
CA TYR A 79 -2.14 -3.51 -2.13
C TYR A 79 -1.82 -3.23 -0.67
N SER A 80 -1.27 -2.05 -0.33
CA SER A 80 -1.06 -1.65 1.06
C SER A 80 -2.37 -1.49 1.81
N LEU A 81 -3.36 -0.83 1.20
CA LEU A 81 -4.70 -0.68 1.80
C LEU A 81 -5.40 -2.03 1.91
N MET A 82 -5.32 -2.89 0.88
CA MET A 82 -5.86 -4.25 0.92
C MET A 82 -5.22 -5.08 2.05
N ALA A 83 -3.91 -4.95 2.26
CA ALA A 83 -3.22 -5.67 3.33
C ALA A 83 -3.73 -5.26 4.71
N ILE A 84 -3.96 -3.97 4.95
CA ILE A 84 -4.50 -3.48 6.21
C ILE A 84 -5.96 -3.93 6.39
N ILE A 85 -6.78 -3.89 5.34
CA ILE A 85 -8.16 -4.39 5.37
C ILE A 85 -8.18 -5.90 5.66
N GLN A 86 -7.24 -6.64 5.08
CA GLN A 86 -7.12 -8.09 5.32
C GLN A 86 -6.75 -8.41 6.77
N GLU A 87 -5.96 -7.58 7.41
CA GLU A 87 -5.70 -7.66 8.87
C GLU A 87 -6.97 -7.45 9.68
N GLU A 88 -7.83 -6.52 9.27
CA GLU A 88 -9.10 -6.23 9.96
C GLU A 88 -10.09 -7.40 9.88
N TYR A 89 -10.28 -7.96 8.69
CA TYR A 89 -11.30 -9.00 8.45
C TYR A 89 -10.78 -10.43 8.52
N GLY A 90 -9.47 -10.62 8.49
CA GLY A 90 -8.83 -11.93 8.46
C GLY A 90 -8.84 -12.59 7.09
N PHE A 91 -8.01 -13.63 6.96
CA PHE A 91 -7.95 -14.49 5.78
C PHE A 91 -9.24 -15.31 5.64
N THR A 92 -9.69 -15.50 4.40
CA THR A 92 -10.90 -16.26 4.09
C THR A 92 -10.73 -17.06 2.78
N GLU A 93 -11.46 -18.16 2.66
CA GLU A 93 -11.62 -18.89 1.38
C GLU A 93 -12.81 -18.37 0.57
N ASP A 94 -13.73 -17.67 1.21
CA ASP A 94 -14.90 -17.04 0.58
C ASP A 94 -14.65 -15.52 0.40
N HIS A 95 -14.28 -15.11 -0.81
CA HIS A 95 -14.03 -13.70 -1.14
C HIS A 95 -15.30 -12.81 -1.08
N LEU A 96 -16.46 -13.38 -0.89
CA LEU A 96 -17.73 -12.66 -0.75
C LEU A 96 -18.24 -12.60 0.70
N ASP A 97 -17.43 -13.02 1.66
CA ASP A 97 -17.76 -13.00 3.09
C ASP A 97 -18.05 -11.60 3.63
N VAL A 98 -17.42 -10.59 3.06
CA VAL A 98 -17.62 -9.16 3.37
C VAL A 98 -18.16 -8.45 2.14
N SER A 99 -19.21 -7.64 2.32
CA SER A 99 -19.81 -6.87 1.21
C SER A 99 -18.83 -5.83 0.65
N MET A 100 -18.96 -5.55 -0.65
CA MET A 100 -18.16 -4.48 -1.28
C MET A 100 -18.37 -3.11 -0.62
N ASP A 101 -19.57 -2.81 -0.14
CA ASP A 101 -19.86 -1.54 0.56
C ASP A 101 -19.04 -1.41 1.84
N LYS A 102 -18.89 -2.50 2.61
CA LYS A 102 -18.05 -2.51 3.81
C LYS A 102 -16.56 -2.39 3.47
N LEU A 103 -16.09 -3.09 2.46
CA LEU A 103 -14.70 -3.01 1.99
C LEU A 103 -14.36 -1.62 1.46
N GLN A 104 -15.27 -1.01 0.71
CA GLN A 104 -15.12 0.38 0.25
C GLN A 104 -15.08 1.35 1.43
N HIS A 105 -15.94 1.17 2.43
CA HIS A 105 -15.94 2.00 3.63
C HIS A 105 -14.61 1.90 4.39
N SER A 106 -14.09 0.67 4.60
CA SER A 106 -12.77 0.48 5.20
C SER A 106 -11.65 1.14 4.39
N TYR A 107 -11.69 1.04 3.06
CA TYR A 107 -10.75 1.73 2.18
C TYR A 107 -10.80 3.25 2.38
N GLU A 108 -11.98 3.84 2.36
CA GLU A 108 -12.19 5.28 2.53
C GLU A 108 -11.75 5.77 3.92
N GLN A 109 -12.00 4.98 4.96
CA GLN A 109 -11.55 5.29 6.33
C GLN A 109 -10.03 5.31 6.42
N LEU A 110 -9.35 4.30 5.86
CA LEU A 110 -7.87 4.25 5.83
C LEU A 110 -7.26 5.41 5.05
N VAL A 111 -7.88 5.83 3.96
CA VAL A 111 -7.45 7.02 3.20
C VAL A 111 -7.58 8.28 4.08
N THR A 112 -8.69 8.42 4.78
CA THR A 112 -8.92 9.55 5.70
C THR A 112 -7.91 9.58 6.83
N ASP A 113 -7.63 8.43 7.46
CA ASP A 113 -6.67 8.31 8.55
C ASP A 113 -5.25 8.64 8.07
N THR A 114 -4.88 8.13 6.90
CA THR A 114 -3.58 8.42 6.27
C THR A 114 -3.44 9.91 5.93
N ARG A 115 -4.49 10.52 5.42
CA ARG A 115 -4.52 11.95 5.12
C ARG A 115 -4.30 12.78 6.38
N THR A 116 -4.99 12.47 7.45
CA THR A 116 -4.86 13.13 8.75
C THR A 116 -3.43 13.01 9.29
N LEU A 117 -2.83 11.82 9.18
CA LEU A 117 -1.44 11.59 9.59
C LEU A 117 -0.45 12.39 8.71
N LEU A 118 -0.70 12.49 7.41
CA LEU A 118 0.13 13.28 6.50
C LEU A 118 0.06 14.77 6.85
N GLU A 119 -1.12 15.30 7.14
CA GLU A 119 -1.31 16.70 7.57
C GLU A 119 -0.52 16.98 8.84
N ALA A 120 -0.62 16.11 9.85
CA ALA A 120 0.11 16.26 11.11
C ALA A 120 1.63 16.22 10.90
N LYS A 121 2.13 15.27 10.12
CA LYS A 121 3.57 15.14 9.80
C LYS A 121 4.09 16.35 9.01
N ASN A 122 3.35 16.83 8.04
CA ASN A 122 3.74 18.02 7.28
C ASN A 122 3.74 19.28 8.13
N HIS A 123 2.83 19.38 9.11
CA HIS A 123 2.83 20.48 10.06
C HIS A 123 4.11 20.48 10.90
N ASP A 124 4.53 19.31 11.41
CA ASP A 124 5.66 19.18 12.32
C ASP A 124 7.02 19.24 11.60
N TYR A 125 7.14 18.55 10.47
CA TYR A 125 8.42 18.37 9.76
C TYR A 125 8.53 19.19 8.46
N GLY A 126 7.48 19.91 8.07
CA GLY A 126 7.41 20.58 6.77
C GLY A 126 7.44 19.58 5.61
N GLU A 127 7.92 20.01 4.45
CA GLU A 127 8.01 19.19 3.25
C GLU A 127 9.44 18.70 2.96
N ALA A 128 10.22 18.42 4.02
CA ALA A 128 11.60 17.94 3.89
C ALA A 128 11.70 16.68 3.01
N TRP A 129 10.63 15.87 2.96
CA TRP A 129 10.55 14.69 2.11
C TRP A 129 10.72 14.99 0.61
N ARG A 130 10.38 16.21 0.15
CA ARG A 130 10.59 16.60 -1.26
C ARG A 130 12.06 16.74 -1.65
N MET A 131 12.95 16.83 -0.67
CA MET A 131 14.40 16.89 -0.89
C MET A 131 15.01 15.51 -1.18
N MET A 132 14.27 14.45 -0.91
CA MET A 132 14.73 13.10 -1.18
C MET A 132 14.56 12.74 -2.65
N ARG A 133 15.47 11.92 -3.18
CA ARG A 133 15.32 11.32 -4.50
C ARG A 133 14.17 10.32 -4.48
N VAL A 134 13.45 10.20 -5.60
CA VAL A 134 12.37 9.21 -5.75
C VAL A 134 12.91 7.80 -5.51
N SER A 135 14.09 7.47 -6.03
CA SER A 135 14.76 6.18 -5.79
C SER A 135 15.02 5.86 -4.32
N SER A 136 15.24 6.87 -3.49
CA SER A 136 15.40 6.68 -2.04
C SER A 136 14.10 6.24 -1.37
N TYR A 137 12.94 6.71 -1.86
CA TYR A 137 11.65 6.21 -1.38
C TYR A 137 11.45 4.73 -1.73
N THR A 138 11.78 4.35 -2.95
CA THR A 138 11.72 2.95 -3.39
C THR A 138 12.57 2.06 -2.49
N ASP A 139 13.78 2.47 -2.16
CA ASP A 139 14.67 1.75 -1.25
C ASP A 139 14.10 1.64 0.16
N LEU A 140 13.54 2.73 0.70
CA LEU A 140 12.90 2.72 2.03
C LEU A 140 11.66 1.81 2.07
N ILE A 141 10.87 1.79 1.01
CA ILE A 141 9.71 0.88 0.89
C ILE A 141 10.20 -0.57 0.91
N LEU A 142 11.23 -0.91 0.12
CA LEU A 142 11.80 -2.25 0.08
C LEU A 142 12.35 -2.70 1.45
N VAL A 143 13.04 -1.82 2.17
CA VAL A 143 13.54 -2.12 3.53
C VAL A 143 12.39 -2.42 4.49
N LYS A 144 11.31 -1.63 4.45
CA LYS A 144 10.12 -1.87 5.28
C LYS A 144 9.44 -3.19 4.95
N LEU A 145 9.28 -3.50 3.66
CA LEU A 145 8.68 -4.76 3.21
C LEU A 145 9.54 -5.97 3.59
N LEU A 146 10.87 -5.85 3.45
CA LEU A 146 11.78 -6.90 3.90
C LEU A 146 11.65 -7.17 5.41
N ARG A 147 11.51 -6.11 6.20
CA ARG A 147 11.28 -6.23 7.65
C ARG A 147 9.97 -6.95 7.97
N ILE A 148 8.90 -6.62 7.25
CA ILE A 148 7.60 -7.32 7.40
C ILE A 148 7.76 -8.80 7.08
N LYS A 149 8.43 -9.16 5.97
CA LYS A 149 8.71 -10.56 5.62
C LYS A 149 9.49 -11.31 6.70
N GLN A 150 10.46 -10.66 7.33
CA GLN A 150 11.22 -11.25 8.44
C GLN A 150 10.35 -11.46 9.68
N MET A 151 9.47 -10.53 9.99
CA MET A 151 8.52 -10.67 11.10
C MET A 151 7.55 -11.84 10.84
N GLU A 152 6.97 -11.93 9.65
CA GLU A 152 6.09 -13.03 9.25
C GLU A 152 6.79 -14.40 9.33
N ALA A 153 8.05 -14.49 8.89
CA ALA A 153 8.84 -15.71 8.99
C ALA A 153 9.10 -16.12 10.45
N ASN A 154 9.45 -15.16 11.32
CA ASN A 154 9.67 -15.42 12.75
C ASN A 154 8.39 -15.86 13.46
N GLU A 155 7.24 -15.30 13.12
CA GLU A 155 5.94 -15.72 13.65
C GLU A 155 5.64 -17.18 13.28
N GLN A 156 5.90 -17.58 12.02
CA GLN A 156 5.73 -18.95 11.57
C GLN A 156 6.69 -19.92 12.29
N GLU A 157 7.95 -19.55 12.49
CA GLU A 157 8.91 -20.35 13.23
C GLU A 157 8.50 -20.51 14.71
N ASN A 158 8.02 -19.45 15.35
CA ASN A 158 7.53 -19.50 16.72
C ASN A 158 6.30 -20.40 16.86
N LEU A 159 5.35 -20.33 15.92
CA LEU A 159 4.20 -21.21 15.88
C LEU A 159 4.58 -22.69 15.73
N VAL A 160 5.61 -22.98 14.96
CA VAL A 160 6.14 -24.35 14.76
C VAL A 160 6.91 -24.82 16.00
N SER A 161 7.70 -23.95 16.64
CA SER A 161 8.51 -24.29 17.81
C SER A 161 7.72 -24.43 19.11
N GLU A 162 6.64 -23.65 19.27
CA GLU A 162 5.79 -23.70 20.47
C GLU A 162 4.73 -24.81 20.42
N GLY A 163 4.56 -25.46 19.25
CA GLY A 163 3.49 -26.43 19.02
C GLY A 163 2.09 -25.80 19.07
N PRO A 164 1.05 -26.51 18.68
CA PRO A 164 -0.30 -26.01 18.86
C PRO A 164 -0.57 -25.89 20.35
N LYS A 165 -0.70 -24.68 20.85
CA LYS A 165 -1.18 -24.45 22.21
C LYS A 165 -2.59 -25.02 22.28
N SER A 166 -2.69 -26.13 22.99
CA SER A 166 -3.94 -26.76 23.39
C SER A 166 -4.80 -25.85 24.26
#